data_47289c81988b3b6a5fca94cd4dcd7f66
#
_entry.id   47289c81988b3b6a5fca94cd4dcd7f66
#
_cell.length_a   1.000
_cell.length_b   1.000
_cell.length_c   1.000
_cell.angle_alpha   90.00
_cell.angle_beta   90.00
_cell.angle_gamma   90.00
#
_symmetry.space_group_name_H-M   'P 1'
#
loop_
_entity.id
_entity.type
_entity.pdbx_description
1 polymer ?
#
loop_
_entity_poly.entity_id
_entity_poly.type
_entity_poly.pdbx_seq_one_letter_code
_entity_poly.pdbx_strand_id
1 'polypeptide(L)'
;MLNWVVNEKNIAPHIPVIDKSKREDGTFSREEFTFDRERNVYTCPAGKTMTTSGQVNYDHAIRYFASVVDCRACALKPRCCPNMLARRIVRDVNEEARDVARALSKTAAFEQSRRYRKRVEMLFAHLTPSQRSVHKNLMLRGDPLLSS
;
A
#
# COMPACT_ATOMS: atom_id res chain seq x y z
N MET A 1 9.07 -1.76 -10.25
CA MET A 1 9.02 -3.21 -10.53
C MET A 1 7.62 -3.71 -10.88
N LEU A 2 6.58 -3.51 -10.06
CA LEU A 2 5.21 -4.00 -10.33
C LEU A 2 4.64 -3.49 -11.66
N ASN A 3 4.83 -2.21 -11.97
CA ASN A 3 4.38 -1.61 -13.22
C ASN A 3 5.00 -2.29 -14.45
N TRP A 4 6.28 -2.62 -14.42
CA TRP A 4 6.97 -3.33 -15.47
C TRP A 4 6.42 -4.76 -15.68
N VAL A 5 6.14 -5.47 -14.57
CA VAL A 5 5.56 -6.82 -14.61
C VAL A 5 4.17 -6.80 -15.26
N VAL A 6 3.33 -5.83 -14.90
CA VAL A 6 1.95 -5.75 -15.38
C VAL A 6 1.88 -5.22 -16.81
N ASN A 7 2.53 -4.07 -17.09
CA ASN A 7 2.33 -3.34 -18.35
C ASN A 7 3.29 -3.77 -19.45
N GLU A 8 4.54 -4.15 -19.13
CA GLU A 8 5.51 -4.55 -20.16
C GLU A 8 5.58 -6.05 -20.36
N LYS A 9 5.44 -6.84 -19.29
CA LYS A 9 5.49 -8.30 -19.37
C LYS A 9 4.12 -8.98 -19.46
N ASN A 10 3.05 -8.21 -19.27
CA ASN A 10 1.67 -8.70 -19.24
C ASN A 10 1.48 -9.92 -18.31
N ILE A 11 2.15 -9.89 -17.15
CA ILE A 11 2.09 -10.96 -16.16
C ILE A 11 1.12 -10.56 -15.06
N ALA A 12 0.18 -11.45 -14.73
CA ALA A 12 -0.75 -11.28 -13.61
C ALA A 12 0.00 -11.34 -12.26
N PRO A 13 0.07 -10.23 -11.49
CA PRO A 13 0.84 -10.18 -10.25
C PRO A 13 0.05 -10.79 -9.08
N HIS A 14 0.30 -12.03 -8.75
CA HIS A 14 -0.28 -12.69 -7.56
C HIS A 14 0.47 -12.30 -6.28
N ILE A 15 0.61 -11.01 -6.02
CA ILE A 15 1.27 -10.47 -4.82
C ILE A 15 0.28 -9.69 -3.94
N PRO A 16 0.38 -9.77 -2.61
CA PRO A 16 -0.45 -8.96 -1.74
C PRO A 16 -0.05 -7.49 -1.86
N VAL A 17 -1.03 -6.63 -2.10
CA VAL A 17 -0.83 -5.19 -2.05
C VAL A 17 -1.13 -4.70 -0.64
N ILE A 18 -0.12 -4.16 0.03
CA ILE A 18 -0.30 -3.52 1.33
C ILE A 18 -0.97 -2.18 1.10
N ASP A 19 -2.23 -2.07 1.51
CA ASP A 19 -2.98 -0.83 1.44
C ASP A 19 -2.94 -0.11 2.80
N LYS A 20 -2.17 0.97 2.86
CA LYS A 20 -2.10 1.86 4.01
C LYS A 20 -3.12 3.00 3.95
N SER A 21 -4.05 2.99 2.98
CA SER A 21 -5.03 4.05 2.80
C SER A 21 -6.25 3.89 3.71
N LYS A 22 -6.44 2.71 4.30
CA LYS A 22 -7.50 2.49 5.29
C LYS A 22 -7.26 3.39 6.51
N ARG A 23 -8.32 4.04 6.96
CA ARG A 23 -8.31 4.90 8.13
C ARG A 23 -9.16 4.29 9.23
N GLU A 24 -8.63 4.28 10.42
CA GLU A 24 -9.31 3.79 11.63
C GLU A 24 -9.83 4.95 12.49
N ASP A 25 -9.53 6.19 12.10
CA ASP A 25 -9.91 7.42 12.79
C ASP A 25 -11.35 7.89 12.47
N GLY A 26 -12.16 7.07 11.79
CA GLY A 26 -13.52 7.39 11.36
C GLY A 26 -13.59 8.39 10.20
N THR A 27 -12.46 8.83 9.65
CA THR A 27 -12.42 9.67 8.46
C THR A 27 -12.44 8.85 7.18
N PHE A 28 -12.92 9.46 6.10
CA PHE A 28 -12.99 8.80 4.79
C PHE A 28 -11.63 8.26 4.34
N SER A 29 -11.59 6.98 3.99
CA SER A 29 -10.45 6.36 3.35
C SER A 29 -10.35 6.76 1.88
N ARG A 30 -9.23 6.43 1.22
CA ARG A 30 -9.06 6.78 -0.21
C ARG A 30 -10.06 6.03 -1.11
N GLU A 31 -10.51 4.86 -0.71
CA GLU A 31 -11.46 4.03 -1.46
C GLU A 31 -12.84 4.68 -1.63
N GLU A 32 -13.19 5.64 -0.76
CA GLU A 32 -14.45 6.38 -0.82
C GLU A 32 -14.40 7.55 -1.81
N PHE A 33 -13.23 7.79 -2.43
CA PHE A 33 -13.04 8.79 -3.48
C PHE A 33 -12.91 8.08 -4.82
N THR A 34 -13.71 8.49 -5.79
CA THR A 34 -13.72 7.91 -7.14
C THR A 34 -12.65 8.58 -7.99
N PHE A 35 -11.78 7.79 -8.60
CA PHE A 35 -10.77 8.27 -9.55
C PHE A 35 -11.31 8.21 -10.97
N ASP A 36 -11.31 9.35 -11.65
CA ASP A 36 -11.59 9.47 -13.07
C ASP A 36 -10.27 9.49 -13.84
N ARG A 37 -10.01 8.42 -14.58
CA ARG A 37 -8.76 8.24 -15.32
C ARG A 37 -8.65 9.18 -16.54
N GLU A 38 -9.76 9.39 -17.24
CA GLU A 38 -9.77 10.20 -18.46
C GLU A 38 -9.46 11.68 -18.15
N ARG A 39 -10.07 12.19 -17.08
CA ARG A 39 -9.90 13.56 -16.63
C ARG A 39 -8.75 13.76 -15.68
N ASN A 40 -8.14 12.65 -15.19
CA ASN A 40 -7.09 12.66 -14.17
C ASN A 40 -7.47 13.46 -12.91
N VAL A 41 -8.65 13.19 -12.36
CA VAL A 41 -9.19 13.86 -11.19
C VAL A 41 -9.80 12.86 -10.21
N TYR A 42 -9.92 13.25 -8.95
CA TYR A 42 -10.73 12.52 -7.98
C TYR A 42 -12.06 13.24 -7.73
N THR A 43 -13.10 12.47 -7.51
CA THR A 43 -14.39 12.97 -7.02
C THR A 43 -14.54 12.56 -5.56
N CYS A 44 -14.83 13.52 -4.68
CA CYS A 44 -15.05 13.26 -3.26
C CYS A 44 -16.47 12.74 -3.00
N PRO A 45 -16.76 12.14 -1.82
CA PRO A 45 -18.11 11.67 -1.47
C PRO A 45 -19.21 12.73 -1.51
N ALA A 46 -18.85 14.02 -1.43
CA ALA A 46 -19.78 15.14 -1.61
C ALA A 46 -19.96 15.56 -3.08
N GLY A 47 -19.45 14.78 -4.06
CA GLY A 47 -19.57 15.06 -5.49
C GLY A 47 -18.67 16.19 -6.02
N LYS A 48 -17.72 16.69 -5.23
CA LYS A 48 -16.79 17.76 -5.65
C LYS A 48 -15.51 17.18 -6.25
N THR A 49 -14.99 17.86 -7.25
CA THR A 49 -13.78 17.45 -7.98
C THR A 49 -12.53 17.89 -7.26
N MET A 50 -11.54 17.02 -7.19
CA MET A 50 -10.20 17.28 -6.69
C MET A 50 -9.22 17.25 -7.86
N THR A 51 -8.44 18.31 -8.01
CA THR A 51 -7.51 18.49 -9.14
C THR A 51 -6.06 18.32 -8.71
N THR A 52 -5.17 18.14 -9.69
CA THR A 52 -3.74 18.02 -9.50
C THR A 52 -3.00 19.01 -10.39
N SER A 53 -1.80 19.43 -9.97
CA SER A 53 -0.87 20.15 -10.83
C SER A 53 -0.11 19.22 -11.81
N GLY A 54 -0.31 17.90 -11.69
CA GLY A 54 0.40 16.89 -12.48
C GLY A 54 1.86 16.67 -12.04
N GLN A 55 2.37 17.42 -11.06
CA GLN A 55 3.73 17.26 -10.59
C GLN A 55 3.89 15.97 -9.81
N VAL A 56 4.89 15.17 -10.19
CA VAL A 56 5.33 13.99 -9.47
C VAL A 56 6.30 14.42 -8.37
N ASN A 57 6.00 14.07 -7.14
CA ASN A 57 6.86 14.37 -6.01
C ASN A 57 8.05 13.40 -5.94
N TYR A 58 8.99 13.71 -5.04
CA TYR A 58 10.14 12.85 -4.73
C TYR A 58 9.74 11.40 -4.37
N ASP A 59 8.59 11.21 -3.76
CA ASP A 59 8.03 9.88 -3.39
C ASP A 59 7.34 9.15 -4.55
N HIS A 60 7.58 9.55 -5.80
CA HIS A 60 6.90 9.02 -7.00
C HIS A 60 5.37 9.07 -6.91
N ALA A 61 4.85 10.10 -6.30
CA ALA A 61 3.42 10.26 -6.08
C ALA A 61 2.90 11.60 -6.61
N ILE A 62 1.66 11.59 -7.08
CA ILE A 62 0.90 12.76 -7.52
C ILE A 62 -0.06 13.15 -6.38
N ARG A 63 -0.20 14.44 -6.13
CA ARG A 63 -1.11 14.98 -5.13
C ARG A 63 -2.32 15.62 -5.78
N TYR A 64 -3.49 15.27 -5.27
CA TYR A 64 -4.79 15.83 -5.66
C TYR A 64 -5.34 16.63 -4.50
N PHE A 65 -5.85 17.82 -4.79
CA PHE A 65 -6.33 18.78 -3.81
C PHE A 65 -7.80 19.12 -4.07
N ALA A 66 -8.59 19.11 -3.02
CA ALA A 66 -9.93 19.68 -3.04
C ALA A 66 -9.85 21.22 -2.91
N SER A 67 -10.86 21.92 -3.41
CA SER A 67 -11.00 23.36 -3.19
C SER A 67 -11.23 23.66 -1.70
N VAL A 68 -10.52 24.64 -1.16
CA VAL A 68 -10.70 25.09 0.22
C VAL A 68 -12.11 25.66 0.41
N VAL A 69 -12.64 26.38 -0.57
CA VAL A 69 -13.99 26.96 -0.54
C VAL A 69 -15.04 25.86 -0.45
N ASP A 70 -14.94 24.82 -1.30
CA ASP A 70 -15.85 23.68 -1.29
C ASP A 70 -15.78 22.89 0.01
N CYS A 71 -14.58 22.65 0.54
CA CYS A 71 -14.40 21.93 1.80
C CYS A 71 -14.89 22.71 3.01
N ARG A 72 -14.78 24.06 2.99
CA ARG A 72 -15.23 24.91 4.11
C ARG A 72 -16.75 24.86 4.28
N ALA A 73 -17.49 24.83 3.16
CA ALA A 73 -18.95 24.76 3.14
C ALA A 73 -19.51 23.32 3.18
N CYS A 74 -18.65 22.31 3.24
CA CYS A 74 -19.05 20.91 3.12
C CYS A 74 -19.55 20.34 4.45
N ALA A 75 -20.77 19.78 4.47
CA ALA A 75 -21.33 19.10 5.63
C ALA A 75 -20.54 17.85 6.05
N LEU A 76 -19.84 17.20 5.09
CA LEU A 76 -19.02 16.02 5.35
C LEU A 76 -17.60 16.35 5.85
N LYS A 77 -17.24 17.61 6.00
CA LYS A 77 -15.92 18.03 6.44
C LYS A 77 -15.45 17.36 7.74
N PRO A 78 -16.29 17.23 8.80
CA PRO A 78 -15.87 16.57 10.04
C PRO A 78 -15.44 15.12 9.85
N ARG A 79 -16.02 14.41 8.88
CA ARG A 79 -15.66 13.03 8.52
C ARG A 79 -14.62 12.95 7.40
N CYS A 80 -14.35 14.02 6.70
CA CYS A 80 -13.44 14.03 5.57
C CYS A 80 -12.04 14.54 5.93
N CYS A 81 -11.97 15.75 6.47
CA CYS A 81 -10.72 16.42 6.81
C CYS A 81 -10.91 17.39 8.00
N PRO A 82 -11.21 16.88 9.22
CA PRO A 82 -11.54 17.71 10.36
C PRO A 82 -10.45 18.73 10.70
N ASN A 83 -9.19 18.29 10.63
CA ASN A 83 -8.01 19.06 11.06
C ASN A 83 -7.30 19.77 9.89
N MET A 84 -7.89 19.78 8.67
CA MET A 84 -7.28 20.38 7.48
C MET A 84 -8.23 21.37 6.82
N LEU A 85 -7.66 22.36 6.13
CA LEU A 85 -8.45 23.36 5.37
C LEU A 85 -9.19 22.68 4.20
N ALA A 86 -8.53 21.74 3.52
CA ALA A 86 -9.09 20.98 2.42
C ALA A 86 -8.51 19.56 2.39
N ARG A 87 -9.25 18.62 1.79
CA ARG A 87 -8.79 17.24 1.61
C ARG A 87 -7.67 17.16 0.59
N ARG A 88 -6.68 16.33 0.89
CA ARG A 88 -5.60 15.97 -0.02
C ARG A 88 -5.54 14.45 -0.17
N ILE A 89 -5.39 13.98 -1.40
CA ILE A 89 -5.16 12.57 -1.72
C ILE A 89 -3.80 12.45 -2.40
N VAL A 90 -3.05 11.43 -2.03
CA VAL A 90 -1.78 11.07 -2.65
C VAL A 90 -1.97 9.78 -3.43
N ARG A 91 -1.59 9.77 -4.72
CA ARG A 91 -1.66 8.63 -5.61
C ARG A 91 -0.26 8.31 -6.14
N ASP A 92 0.16 7.07 -6.03
CA ASP A 92 1.40 6.58 -6.64
C ASP A 92 1.29 6.65 -8.16
N VAL A 93 2.38 6.98 -8.86
CA VAL A 93 2.42 7.02 -10.33
C VAL A 93 2.07 5.65 -10.93
N ASN A 94 2.44 4.57 -10.24
CA ASN A 94 2.20 3.19 -10.65
C ASN A 94 0.94 2.58 -9.99
N GLU A 95 0.01 3.40 -9.52
CA GLU A 95 -1.19 2.93 -8.81
C GLU A 95 -2.07 2.02 -9.65
N GLU A 96 -2.05 2.17 -10.98
CA GLU A 96 -2.79 1.31 -11.90
C GLU A 96 -2.35 -0.15 -11.80
N ALA A 97 -1.03 -0.39 -11.76
CA ALA A 97 -0.50 -1.74 -11.58
C ALA A 97 -0.87 -2.32 -10.20
N ARG A 98 -1.00 -1.47 -9.18
CA ARG A 98 -1.48 -1.86 -7.85
C ARG A 98 -2.98 -2.17 -7.86
N ASP A 99 -3.76 -1.44 -8.64
CA ASP A 99 -5.20 -1.70 -8.79
C ASP A 99 -5.43 -3.05 -9.47
N VAL A 100 -4.64 -3.40 -10.49
CA VAL A 100 -4.65 -4.75 -11.10
C VAL A 100 -4.33 -5.83 -10.06
N ALA A 101 -3.30 -5.65 -9.25
CA ALA A 101 -2.94 -6.61 -8.21
C ALA A 101 -4.03 -6.73 -7.11
N ARG A 102 -4.71 -5.62 -6.75
CA ARG A 102 -5.85 -5.64 -5.83
C ARG A 102 -7.04 -6.40 -6.42
N ALA A 103 -7.35 -6.19 -7.70
CA ALA A 103 -8.41 -6.92 -8.38
C ALA A 103 -8.13 -8.42 -8.41
N LEU A 104 -6.90 -8.80 -8.75
CA LEU A 104 -6.45 -10.20 -8.74
C LEU A 104 -6.51 -10.83 -7.35
N SER A 105 -6.23 -10.08 -6.29
CA SER A 105 -6.24 -10.60 -4.92
C SER A 105 -7.60 -11.14 -4.47
N LYS A 106 -8.69 -10.79 -5.15
CA LYS A 106 -10.06 -11.26 -4.90
C LYS A 106 -10.41 -12.53 -5.70
N THR A 107 -9.52 -13.05 -6.52
CA THR A 107 -9.77 -14.20 -7.41
C THR A 107 -9.39 -15.54 -6.75
N ALA A 108 -10.06 -16.61 -7.17
CA ALA A 108 -9.73 -17.98 -6.74
C ALA A 108 -8.29 -18.37 -7.13
N ALA A 109 -7.80 -17.90 -8.29
CA ALA A 109 -6.44 -18.14 -8.77
C ALA A 109 -5.39 -17.52 -7.80
N PHE A 110 -5.67 -16.36 -7.23
CA PHE A 110 -4.81 -15.74 -6.21
C PHE A 110 -4.75 -16.60 -4.94
N GLU A 111 -5.89 -17.08 -4.45
CA GLU A 111 -5.95 -17.95 -3.27
C GLU A 111 -5.18 -19.27 -3.49
N GLN A 112 -5.29 -19.86 -4.67
CA GLN A 112 -4.51 -21.04 -5.04
C GLN A 112 -3.01 -20.74 -5.04
N SER A 113 -2.59 -19.65 -5.65
CA SER A 113 -1.20 -19.18 -5.67
C SER A 113 -0.66 -18.92 -4.26
N ARG A 114 -1.47 -18.35 -3.38
CA ARG A 114 -1.15 -18.11 -1.97
C ARG A 114 -0.91 -19.43 -1.21
N ARG A 115 -1.75 -20.44 -1.45
CA ARG A 115 -1.58 -21.80 -0.84
C ARG A 115 -0.29 -22.45 -1.30
N TYR A 116 0.06 -22.36 -2.59
CA TYR A 116 1.32 -22.89 -3.12
C TYR A 116 2.53 -22.19 -2.51
N ARG A 117 2.54 -20.86 -2.43
CA ARG A 117 3.62 -20.11 -1.77
C ARG A 117 3.82 -20.54 -0.33
N LYS A 118 2.73 -20.62 0.45
CA LYS A 118 2.81 -21.05 1.85
C LYS A 118 3.41 -22.46 1.98
N ARG A 119 3.05 -23.38 1.08
CA ARG A 119 3.61 -24.73 1.05
C ARG A 119 5.13 -24.71 0.80
N VAL A 120 5.57 -23.92 -0.18
CA VAL A 120 7.00 -23.76 -0.50
C VAL A 120 7.75 -23.13 0.67
N GLU A 121 7.23 -22.07 1.26
CA GLU A 121 7.82 -21.40 2.43
C GLU A 121 7.98 -22.37 3.62
N MET A 122 6.99 -23.23 3.85
CA MET A 122 7.07 -24.26 4.90
C MET A 122 8.17 -25.30 4.60
N LEU A 123 8.34 -25.71 3.34
CA LEU A 123 9.43 -26.62 2.96
C LEU A 123 10.80 -26.01 3.25
N PHE A 124 11.00 -24.73 2.91
CA PHE A 124 12.24 -24.03 3.24
C PHE A 124 12.43 -23.83 4.75
N ALA A 125 11.37 -23.57 5.50
CA ALA A 125 11.46 -23.44 6.96
C ALA A 125 11.94 -24.73 7.65
N HIS A 126 11.62 -25.90 7.09
CA HIS A 126 12.11 -27.18 7.58
C HIS A 126 13.55 -27.49 7.14
N LEU A 127 14.02 -26.88 6.05
CA LEU A 127 15.40 -27.07 5.55
C LEU A 127 16.44 -26.21 6.30
N THR A 128 16.02 -25.23 7.11
CA THR A 128 16.90 -24.32 7.86
C THR A 128 16.91 -24.51 9.40
N PRO A 129 16.89 -25.73 9.97
CA PRO A 129 16.97 -25.89 11.43
C PRO A 129 18.36 -25.64 12.00
N SER A 130 19.45 -25.73 11.20
CA SER A 130 20.81 -25.79 11.73
C SER A 130 21.47 -24.44 12.03
N GLN A 131 21.04 -23.34 11.41
CA GLN A 131 21.71 -22.05 11.62
C GLN A 131 21.20 -21.26 12.85
N ARG A 132 19.97 -21.48 13.31
CA ARG A 132 19.47 -20.85 14.54
C ARG A 132 20.08 -21.43 15.82
N SER A 133 20.50 -22.68 15.80
CA SER A 133 21.11 -23.36 16.95
C SER A 133 22.59 -22.96 17.16
N VAL A 134 23.31 -22.68 16.08
CA VAL A 134 24.73 -22.31 16.14
C VAL A 134 24.92 -20.90 16.73
N HIS A 135 24.00 -19.95 16.44
CA HIS A 135 24.13 -18.59 16.98
C HIS A 135 23.78 -18.48 18.47
N LYS A 136 22.90 -19.34 18.99
CA LYS A 136 22.60 -19.39 20.42
C LYS A 136 23.72 -20.03 21.25
N ASN A 137 24.44 -20.99 20.70
CA ASN A 137 25.55 -21.65 21.42
C ASN A 137 26.84 -20.82 21.40
N LEU A 138 27.00 -19.88 20.47
CA LEU A 138 28.18 -19.00 20.45
C LEU A 138 28.09 -17.85 21.47
N MET A 139 26.89 -17.45 21.86
CA MET A 139 26.68 -16.39 22.86
C MET A 139 26.70 -16.88 24.31
N LEU A 140 26.72 -18.20 24.56
CA LEU A 140 26.73 -18.78 25.90
C LEU A 140 28.11 -19.29 26.34
N ARG A 141 29.11 -19.18 25.49
CA ARG A 141 30.53 -19.40 25.87
C ARG A 141 31.24 -18.06 26.01
N GLY A 142 30.84 -17.31 27.01
CA GLY A 142 31.68 -16.26 27.56
C GLY A 142 32.82 -16.94 28.34
N ASP A 143 34.04 -16.91 27.81
CA ASP A 143 35.23 -17.35 28.52
C ASP A 143 35.51 -16.44 29.72
N PRO A 144 35.56 -17.01 30.94
CA PRO A 144 36.11 -16.30 32.07
C PRO A 144 37.59 -16.66 32.19
N LEU A 145 38.47 -15.93 31.55
CA LEU A 145 39.91 -15.96 31.88
C LEU A 145 40.56 -14.66 31.44
N LEU A 146 40.83 -13.81 32.42
CA LEU A 146 42.11 -13.17 32.64
C LEU A 146 41.99 -12.15 33.78
N SER A 147 42.12 -12.68 35.01
CA SER A 147 42.66 -11.87 36.11
C SER A 147 43.99 -12.49 36.48
N SER A 148 45.02 -11.74 36.21
CA SER A 148 46.30 -11.72 36.97
C SER A 148 47.00 -10.44 36.59
#